data_cd62bc7b5b843a0af6c553416749119f
#
_entry.id   cd62bc7b5b843a0af6c553416749119f
#
_cell.length_a   1.000
_cell.length_b   1.000
_cell.length_c   1.000
_cell.angle_alpha   90.00
_cell.angle_beta   90.00
_cell.angle_gamma   90.00
#
_symmetry.space_group_name_H-M   'P 1'
#
loop_
_entity.id
_entity.type
_entity.pdbx_description
1 polymer ?
#
loop_
_entity_poly.entity_id
_entity_poly.type
_entity_poly.pdbx_seq_one_letter_code
_entity_poly.pdbx_strand_id
1 'polypeptide(L)'
;MNSKNTKPEVKVQKILEKKSISFLKHIKTLAGTPDILIPSLKIILDIKGCFWHQHGCIHSKLPKTNQIFWINKFEKIKIKDIQNLRLNKKKGWYTFEIWECIINDKKRLNEEIERILEISKIYLNENLYNKDKTDNLTI
;
A
#
# COMPACT_ATOMS: atom_id res chain seq x y z
N MET A 1 15.44 2.36 -13.57
CA MET A 1 14.72 3.60 -13.24
C MET A 1 14.62 3.74 -11.74
N ASN A 2 15.05 4.85 -11.20
CA ASN A 2 15.01 5.08 -9.76
C ASN A 2 13.63 5.55 -9.34
N SER A 3 12.90 4.74 -8.59
CA SER A 3 11.53 5.02 -8.15
C SER A 3 11.45 5.52 -6.71
N LYS A 4 12.57 5.83 -6.07
CA LYS A 4 12.59 6.29 -4.68
C LYS A 4 12.25 7.78 -4.58
N ASN A 5 11.42 8.13 -3.61
CA ASN A 5 11.02 9.51 -3.32
C ASN A 5 10.42 10.23 -4.53
N THR A 6 9.56 9.55 -5.27
CA THR A 6 8.81 10.17 -6.37
C THR A 6 7.85 11.23 -5.82
N LYS A 7 7.37 12.11 -6.71
CA LYS A 7 6.40 13.14 -6.31
C LYS A 7 5.17 12.59 -5.58
N PRO A 8 4.55 11.47 -6.05
CA PRO A 8 3.45 10.86 -5.32
C PRO A 8 3.83 10.41 -3.91
N GLU A 9 4.98 9.76 -3.76
CA GLU A 9 5.47 9.30 -2.45
C GLU A 9 5.66 10.47 -1.49
N VAL A 10 6.27 11.55 -1.95
CA VAL A 10 6.52 12.74 -1.14
C VAL A 10 5.21 13.36 -0.65
N LYS A 11 4.18 13.40 -1.50
CA LYS A 11 2.86 13.93 -1.10
C LYS A 11 2.26 13.14 0.07
N VAL A 12 2.36 11.82 0.02
CA VAL A 12 1.87 10.95 1.10
C VAL A 12 2.70 11.17 2.37
N GLN A 13 4.03 11.21 2.23
CA GLN A 13 4.94 11.42 3.36
C GLN A 13 4.65 12.73 4.08
N LYS A 14 4.41 13.82 3.35
CA LYS A 14 4.10 15.12 3.94
C LYS A 14 2.82 15.10 4.78
N ILE A 15 1.80 14.37 4.33
CA ILE A 15 0.55 14.24 5.11
C ILE A 15 0.80 13.49 6.40
N LEU A 16 1.58 12.40 6.37
CA LEU A 16 1.93 11.64 7.55
C LEU A 16 2.75 12.49 8.54
N GLU A 17 3.69 13.28 8.02
CA GLU A 17 4.49 14.21 8.85
C GLU A 17 3.60 15.24 9.56
N LYS A 18 2.64 15.83 8.83
CA LYS A 18 1.69 16.79 9.42
C LYS A 18 0.84 16.17 10.52
N LYS A 19 0.54 14.89 10.42
CA LYS A 19 -0.22 14.14 11.43
C LYS A 19 0.66 13.60 12.56
N SER A 20 1.94 13.89 12.53
CA SER A 20 2.93 13.40 13.49
C SER A 20 2.98 11.86 13.59
N ILE A 21 2.79 11.20 12.45
CA ILE A 21 2.86 9.74 12.34
C ILE A 21 4.26 9.36 11.89
N SER A 22 4.93 8.53 12.69
CA SER A 22 6.25 8.01 12.35
C SER A 22 6.14 6.93 11.27
N PHE A 23 7.00 7.00 10.27
CA PHE A 23 7.03 6.04 9.18
C PHE A 23 8.46 5.78 8.72
N LEU A 24 8.66 4.63 8.08
CA LEU A 24 9.90 4.25 7.43
C LEU A 24 9.67 4.19 5.92
N LYS A 25 10.74 4.32 5.14
CA LYS A 25 10.67 4.35 3.67
C LYS A 25 11.51 3.24 3.05
N HIS A 26 11.03 2.71 1.93
CA HIS A 26 11.78 1.79 1.06
C HIS A 26 12.39 0.61 1.83
N ILE A 27 11.55 -0.20 2.44
CA ILE A 27 11.96 -1.30 3.32
C ILE A 27 12.36 -2.52 2.49
N LYS A 28 13.66 -2.73 2.34
CA LYS A 28 14.23 -3.81 1.52
C LYS A 28 14.05 -5.21 2.13
N THR A 29 13.81 -5.30 3.42
CA THR A 29 13.63 -6.57 4.11
C THR A 29 12.23 -7.16 3.96
N LEU A 30 11.30 -6.41 3.38
CA LEU A 30 9.95 -6.86 3.09
C LEU A 30 9.77 -7.07 1.59
N ALA A 31 8.83 -7.96 1.24
CA ALA A 31 8.56 -8.30 -0.16
C ALA A 31 8.11 -7.07 -0.95
N GLY A 32 8.68 -6.89 -2.16
CA GLY A 32 8.34 -5.78 -3.04
C GLY A 32 8.91 -4.44 -2.66
N THR A 33 9.79 -4.38 -1.68
CA THR A 33 10.39 -3.13 -1.18
C THR A 33 9.33 -2.04 -0.96
N PRO A 34 8.48 -2.19 0.06
CA PRO A 34 7.39 -1.24 0.30
C PRO A 34 7.84 0.21 0.37
N ASP A 35 7.03 1.10 -0.20
CA ASP A 35 7.33 2.53 -0.25
C ASP A 35 7.32 3.16 1.13
N ILE A 36 6.30 2.85 1.94
CA ILE A 36 6.11 3.43 3.26
C ILE A 36 5.64 2.33 4.23
N LEU A 37 6.23 2.33 5.42
CA LEU A 37 5.86 1.44 6.50
C LEU A 37 5.47 2.25 7.73
N ILE A 38 4.32 1.96 8.33
CA ILE A 38 3.88 2.59 9.58
C ILE A 38 3.90 1.51 10.67
N PRO A 39 5.00 1.40 11.44
CA PRO A 39 5.16 0.33 12.42
C PRO A 39 4.11 0.33 13.54
N SER A 40 3.69 1.51 13.98
CA SER A 40 2.70 1.63 15.06
C SER A 40 1.35 1.03 14.71
N LEU A 41 1.01 0.95 13.42
CA LEU A 41 -0.25 0.41 12.93
C LEU A 41 -0.10 -0.94 12.22
N LYS A 42 1.14 -1.42 12.06
CA LYS A 42 1.44 -2.67 11.34
C LYS A 42 0.97 -2.66 9.89
N ILE A 43 1.11 -1.54 9.22
CA ILE A 43 0.66 -1.39 7.83
C ILE A 43 1.77 -0.94 6.90
N ILE A 44 1.57 -1.31 5.64
CA ILE A 44 2.36 -0.87 4.50
C ILE A 44 1.48 0.03 3.65
N LEU A 45 2.03 1.15 3.18
CA LEU A 45 1.39 1.98 2.16
C LEU A 45 2.21 1.86 0.89
N ASP A 46 1.63 1.25 -0.14
CA ASP A 46 2.24 1.16 -1.46
C ASP A 46 1.61 2.16 -2.41
N ILE A 47 2.44 2.94 -3.07
CA ILE A 47 2.01 3.91 -4.08
C ILE A 47 2.00 3.21 -5.43
N LYS A 48 0.82 3.12 -6.05
CA LYS A 48 0.61 2.39 -7.30
C LYS A 48 0.37 3.32 -8.47
N GLY A 49 1.17 3.18 -9.53
CA GLY A 49 0.91 3.83 -10.79
C GLY A 49 -0.27 3.18 -11.51
N CYS A 50 -1.26 3.96 -11.92
CA CYS A 50 -2.50 3.45 -12.50
C CYS A 50 -2.26 2.65 -13.78
N PHE A 51 -1.34 3.10 -14.63
CA PHE A 51 -0.99 2.42 -15.87
C PHE A 51 -0.32 1.06 -15.61
N TRP A 52 0.76 1.06 -14.81
CA TRP A 52 1.57 -0.15 -14.57
C TRP A 52 0.81 -1.26 -13.86
N HIS A 53 -0.09 -0.90 -12.96
CA HIS A 53 -0.87 -1.85 -12.17
C HIS A 53 -2.30 -2.03 -12.68
N GLN A 54 -2.62 -1.42 -13.82
CA GLN A 54 -3.94 -1.53 -14.49
C GLN A 54 -5.11 -1.35 -13.52
N HIS A 55 -5.13 -0.17 -12.91
CA HIS A 55 -6.14 0.20 -11.90
C HIS A 55 -7.58 0.17 -12.44
N GLY A 56 -7.78 0.34 -13.76
CA GLY A 56 -9.10 0.42 -14.36
C GLY A 56 -9.65 1.83 -14.50
N CYS A 57 -8.89 2.84 -14.09
CA CYS A 57 -9.27 4.25 -14.30
C CYS A 57 -8.86 4.71 -15.72
N ILE A 58 -9.15 5.97 -16.05
CA ILE A 58 -8.82 6.54 -17.37
C ILE A 58 -7.31 6.52 -17.69
N HIS A 59 -6.45 6.47 -16.66
CA HIS A 59 -5.00 6.45 -16.82
C HIS A 59 -4.43 5.05 -17.10
N SER A 60 -5.27 4.01 -17.06
CA SER A 60 -4.84 2.62 -17.27
C SER A 60 -5.17 2.09 -18.66
N LYS A 61 -5.33 2.98 -19.63
CA LYS A 61 -5.69 2.62 -20.99
C LYS A 61 -4.59 1.78 -21.67
N LEU A 62 -4.97 0.63 -22.23
CA LEU A 62 -4.04 -0.26 -22.92
C LEU A 62 -3.48 0.43 -24.18
N PRO A 63 -2.16 0.42 -24.39
CA PRO A 63 -1.57 0.96 -25.63
C PRO A 63 -2.11 0.25 -26.87
N LYS A 64 -2.24 0.96 -27.99
CA LYS A 64 -2.76 0.42 -29.24
C LYS A 64 -1.78 -0.51 -29.94
N THR A 65 -0.47 -0.35 -29.71
CA THR A 65 0.57 -1.17 -30.31
C THR A 65 1.14 -2.17 -29.30
N ASN A 66 1.62 -3.31 -29.79
CA ASN A 66 2.23 -4.36 -28.95
C ASN A 66 1.34 -4.81 -27.79
N GLN A 67 0.04 -4.98 -28.07
CA GLN A 67 -0.93 -5.29 -27.01
C GLN A 67 -0.63 -6.58 -26.28
N ILE A 68 -0.18 -7.63 -27.00
CA ILE A 68 0.16 -8.92 -26.37
C ILE A 68 1.30 -8.75 -25.37
N PHE A 69 2.34 -7.97 -25.74
CA PHE A 69 3.45 -7.65 -24.84
C PHE A 69 2.97 -6.98 -23.55
N TRP A 70 2.11 -5.96 -23.70
CA TRP A 70 1.59 -5.20 -22.54
C TRP A 70 0.67 -6.04 -21.65
N ILE A 71 -0.20 -6.85 -22.24
CA ILE A 71 -1.08 -7.74 -21.49
C ILE A 71 -0.27 -8.71 -20.65
N ASN A 72 0.76 -9.34 -21.24
CA ASN A 72 1.63 -10.27 -20.53
C ASN A 72 2.41 -9.58 -19.41
N LYS A 73 2.89 -8.37 -19.67
CA LYS A 73 3.62 -7.59 -18.68
C LYS A 73 2.72 -7.22 -17.48
N PHE A 74 1.50 -6.76 -17.75
CA PHE A 74 0.55 -6.40 -16.70
C PHE A 74 0.12 -7.60 -15.85
N GLU A 75 -0.04 -8.76 -16.47
CA GLU A 75 -0.34 -10.00 -15.73
C GLU A 75 0.79 -10.36 -14.76
N LYS A 76 2.04 -10.27 -15.20
CA LYS A 76 3.21 -10.53 -14.36
C LYS A 76 3.26 -9.57 -13.18
N ILE A 77 2.97 -8.29 -13.41
CA ILE A 77 2.94 -7.27 -12.36
C ILE A 77 1.86 -7.61 -11.33
N LYS A 78 0.65 -7.96 -11.76
CA LYS A 78 -0.45 -8.34 -10.87
C LYS A 78 -0.11 -9.56 -10.02
N ILE A 79 0.47 -10.59 -10.62
CA ILE A 79 0.89 -11.80 -9.90
C ILE A 79 1.93 -11.44 -8.83
N LYS A 80 2.91 -10.62 -9.20
CA LYS A 80 3.95 -10.18 -8.26
C LYS A 80 3.38 -9.37 -7.11
N ASP A 81 2.45 -8.46 -7.41
CA ASP A 81 1.77 -7.66 -6.38
C ASP A 81 1.03 -8.55 -5.37
N ILE A 82 0.31 -9.56 -5.86
CA ILE A 82 -0.42 -10.49 -5.00
C ILE A 82 0.53 -11.31 -4.14
N GLN A 83 1.62 -11.81 -4.71
CA GLN A 83 2.64 -12.57 -3.98
C GLN A 83 3.26 -11.73 -2.86
N ASN A 84 3.62 -10.49 -3.15
CA ASN A 84 4.22 -9.58 -2.18
C ASN A 84 3.25 -9.29 -1.03
N LEU A 85 1.99 -9.03 -1.35
CA LEU A 85 0.95 -8.79 -0.37
C LEU A 85 0.78 -9.97 0.59
N ARG A 86 0.76 -11.19 0.05
CA ARG A 86 0.63 -12.42 0.85
C ARG A 86 1.84 -12.66 1.73
N LEU A 87 3.05 -12.46 1.21
CA LEU A 87 4.28 -12.66 1.96
C LEU A 87 4.37 -11.67 3.13
N ASN A 88 4.05 -10.41 2.90
CA ASN A 88 4.07 -9.40 3.94
C ASN A 88 2.98 -9.62 4.99
N LYS A 89 1.79 -10.08 4.57
CA LYS A 89 0.72 -10.44 5.49
C LYS A 89 1.13 -11.56 6.45
N LYS A 90 1.85 -12.56 5.95
CA LYS A 90 2.38 -13.66 6.79
C LYS A 90 3.32 -13.15 7.88
N LYS A 91 4.01 -12.03 7.61
CA LYS A 91 4.92 -11.39 8.57
C LYS A 91 4.20 -10.42 9.50
N GLY A 92 2.88 -10.29 9.39
CA GLY A 92 2.07 -9.43 10.23
C GLY A 92 1.82 -8.03 9.69
N TRP A 93 2.11 -7.79 8.42
CA TRP A 93 1.97 -6.48 7.79
C TRP A 93 0.80 -6.45 6.80
N TYR A 94 -0.16 -5.54 7.03
CA TYR A 94 -1.28 -5.33 6.12
C TYR A 94 -0.93 -4.24 5.12
N THR A 95 -1.18 -4.49 3.83
CA THR A 95 -0.86 -3.55 2.75
C THR A 95 -2.09 -2.79 2.30
N PHE A 96 -1.97 -1.47 2.26
CA PHE A 96 -2.94 -0.58 1.63
C PHE A 96 -2.30 0.04 0.40
N GLU A 97 -3.02 0.03 -0.71
CA GLU A 97 -2.56 0.62 -1.96
C GLU A 97 -3.16 2.01 -2.12
N ILE A 98 -2.32 2.99 -2.45
CA ILE A 98 -2.76 4.35 -2.76
C ILE A 98 -2.46 4.60 -4.23
N TRP A 99 -3.51 4.83 -5.01
CA TRP A 99 -3.40 4.98 -6.45
C TRP A 99 -3.05 6.40 -6.86
N GLU A 100 -2.23 6.53 -7.90
CA GLU A 100 -1.74 7.81 -8.40
C GLU A 100 -2.88 8.79 -8.72
N CYS A 101 -3.98 8.31 -9.29
CA CYS A 101 -5.14 9.15 -9.59
C CYS A 101 -5.78 9.76 -8.33
N ILE A 102 -5.70 9.07 -7.18
CA ILE A 102 -6.14 9.60 -5.88
C ILE A 102 -5.13 10.62 -5.35
N ILE A 103 -3.84 10.33 -5.49
CA ILE A 103 -2.76 11.20 -4.99
C ILE A 103 -2.76 12.57 -5.68
N ASN A 104 -3.15 12.60 -6.95
CA ASN A 104 -3.20 13.84 -7.72
C ASN A 104 -4.35 14.77 -7.33
N ASP A 105 -5.27 14.31 -6.51
CA ASP A 105 -6.35 15.11 -5.95
C ASP A 105 -6.15 15.25 -4.44
N LYS A 106 -5.75 16.44 -3.99
CA LYS A 106 -5.38 16.70 -2.60
C LYS A 106 -6.48 16.31 -1.60
N LYS A 107 -7.72 16.66 -1.91
CA LYS A 107 -8.86 16.34 -1.04
C LYS A 107 -9.07 14.82 -0.93
N ARG A 108 -9.06 14.12 -2.07
CA ARG A 108 -9.23 12.67 -2.11
C ARG A 108 -8.09 11.96 -1.41
N LEU A 109 -6.85 12.45 -1.56
CA LEU A 109 -5.70 11.86 -0.90
C LEU A 109 -5.81 11.97 0.63
N ASN A 110 -6.19 13.14 1.14
CA ASN A 110 -6.39 13.33 2.58
C ASN A 110 -7.47 12.40 3.12
N GLU A 111 -8.59 12.31 2.43
CA GLU A 111 -9.70 11.41 2.81
C GLU A 111 -9.26 9.95 2.80
N GLU A 112 -8.50 9.54 1.80
CA GLU A 112 -8.02 8.16 1.67
C GLU A 112 -7.05 7.80 2.79
N ILE A 113 -6.12 8.69 3.13
CA ILE A 113 -5.17 8.44 4.23
C ILE A 113 -5.92 8.36 5.56
N GLU A 114 -6.88 9.25 5.82
CA GLU A 114 -7.69 9.19 7.04
C GLU A 114 -8.48 7.88 7.13
N ARG A 115 -9.06 7.43 6.03
CA ARG A 115 -9.77 6.16 5.96
C ARG A 115 -8.84 4.98 6.29
N ILE A 116 -7.65 4.96 5.71
CA ILE A 116 -6.66 3.91 5.96
C ILE A 116 -6.25 3.89 7.43
N LEU A 117 -5.95 5.04 8.00
CA LEU A 117 -5.55 5.14 9.41
C LEU A 117 -6.65 4.66 10.34
N GLU A 118 -7.89 5.02 10.07
CA GLU A 118 -9.06 4.60 10.85
C GLU A 118 -9.26 3.08 10.80
N ILE A 119 -9.25 2.50 9.60
CA ILE A 119 -9.39 1.06 9.41
C ILE A 119 -8.24 0.32 10.10
N SER A 120 -7.02 0.82 9.99
CA SER A 120 -5.84 0.20 10.59
C SER A 120 -5.96 0.13 12.11
N LYS A 121 -6.47 1.18 12.74
CA LYS A 121 -6.68 1.20 14.19
C LYS A 121 -7.72 0.17 14.62
N ILE A 122 -8.78 0.00 13.85
CA ILE A 122 -9.82 -0.99 14.12
C ILE A 122 -9.24 -2.40 14.05
N TYR A 123 -8.51 -2.73 12.99
CA TYR A 123 -7.88 -4.04 12.85
C TYR A 123 -6.87 -4.33 13.96
N LEU A 124 -6.07 -3.35 14.34
CA LEU A 124 -5.09 -3.51 15.40
C LEU A 124 -5.78 -3.82 16.73
N ASN A 125 -6.85 -3.13 17.05
CA ASN A 125 -7.64 -3.36 18.27
C ASN A 125 -8.30 -4.75 18.27
N GLU A 126 -8.86 -5.17 17.15
CA GLU A 126 -9.45 -6.50 17.01
C GLU A 126 -8.41 -7.61 17.18
N ASN A 127 -7.24 -7.46 16.60
CA ASN A 127 -6.16 -8.44 16.75
C ASN A 127 -5.68 -8.55 18.19
N LEU A 128 -5.55 -7.43 18.88
CA LEU A 128 -5.21 -7.44 20.31
C LEU A 128 -6.29 -8.11 21.15
N TYR A 129 -7.55 -7.82 20.89
CA TYR A 129 -8.68 -8.44 21.57
C TYR A 129 -8.70 -9.97 21.38
N ASN A 130 -8.54 -10.43 20.14
CA ASN A 130 -8.52 -11.85 19.82
C ASN A 130 -7.33 -12.57 20.46
N LYS A 131 -6.17 -11.92 20.53
CA LYS A 131 -4.99 -12.46 21.18
C LYS A 131 -5.22 -12.65 22.68
N ASP A 132 -5.76 -11.64 23.34
CA ASP A 132 -6.09 -11.72 24.78
C ASP A 132 -7.10 -12.84 25.07
N LYS A 133 -8.10 -12.97 24.20
CA LYS A 133 -9.13 -14.02 24.34
C LYS A 133 -8.54 -15.41 24.14
N THR A 134 -7.59 -15.58 23.21
CA THR A 134 -6.89 -16.85 22.98
C THR A 134 -5.99 -17.19 24.17
N ASP A 135 -5.26 -16.20 24.70
CA ASP A 135 -4.41 -16.39 25.87
C ASP A 135 -5.22 -16.79 27.12
N ASN A 136 -6.44 -16.27 27.24
CA ASN A 136 -7.36 -16.64 28.32
C ASN A 136 -7.92 -18.05 28.17
N LEU A 137 -7.96 -18.61 26.95
CA LEU A 137 -8.44 -19.97 26.68
C LEU A 137 -7.37 -21.05 26.91
N THR A 138 -6.11 -20.68 27.09
CA THR A 138 -4.99 -21.60 27.29
C THR A 138 -4.66 -21.86 28.75
N ILE A 139 -5.47 -21.40 29.66
CA ILE A 139 -5.30 -21.65 31.10
C ILE A 139 -5.80 -23.04 31.49
#